data_6516dd5f46b0c15234dfd890207843be
#
_entry.id   6516dd5f46b0c15234dfd890207843be
#
_cell.length_a   1.000
_cell.length_b   1.000
_cell.length_c   1.000
_cell.angle_alpha   90.00
_cell.angle_beta   90.00
_cell.angle_gamma   90.00
#
_symmetry.space_group_name_H-M   'P 1'
#
loop_
_entity.id
_entity.type
_entity.pdbx_description
1 polymer ?
#
loop_
_entity_poly.entity_id
_entity_poly.type
_entity_poly.pdbx_seq_one_letter_code
_entity_poly.pdbx_strand_id
1 'polypeptide(L)'
;NMNETRAEVTAAAGATKESGANGGDATTGAEGTARTDTEMAAIPNEYAESRGGFWTYSHETVANMEALAERYPALARPLYSPPKPVLFSELMSYADIAGMYFPFTVESNINTDGPFFTIPATMGHEMAHQCGFMREDEANFIGYLACKDATDPLTRYSGYSLAYDYALSALVKADRDTAVAVSDGLSEEVKADRRARAKYLKQFEGPVAEASNAANNAY
;
A
#
# COMPACT_ATOMS: atom_id res chain seq x y z
N ASN A 1 -15.30 -1.90 0.76
CA ASN A 1 -14.73 -1.61 -0.56
C ASN A 1 -13.68 -0.51 -0.50
N MET A 2 -12.94 -0.27 -1.59
CA MET A 2 -11.78 0.64 -1.61
C MET A 2 -12.14 2.10 -1.23
N ASN A 3 -13.28 2.63 -1.71
CA ASN A 3 -13.73 3.97 -1.34
C ASN A 3 -14.07 4.07 0.16
N GLU A 4 -14.73 3.07 0.71
CA GLU A 4 -15.09 3.03 2.15
C GLU A 4 -13.84 2.96 3.01
N THR A 5 -12.90 2.06 2.74
CA THR A 5 -11.65 1.97 3.51
C THR A 5 -10.81 3.24 3.40
N ARG A 6 -10.82 3.93 2.24
CA ARG A 6 -10.14 5.22 2.10
C ARG A 6 -10.79 6.30 2.96
N ALA A 7 -12.13 6.30 3.04
CA ALA A 7 -12.86 7.21 3.94
C ALA A 7 -12.55 6.94 5.42
N GLU A 8 -12.42 5.67 5.82
CA GLU A 8 -11.98 5.30 7.18
C GLU A 8 -10.57 5.82 7.51
N VAL A 9 -9.63 5.73 6.56
CA VAL A 9 -8.28 6.32 6.72
C VAL A 9 -8.37 7.83 6.92
N THR A 10 -9.20 8.53 6.14
CA THR A 10 -9.40 9.98 6.29
C THR A 10 -9.99 10.34 7.66
N ALA A 11 -10.98 9.59 8.11
CA ALA A 11 -11.61 9.80 9.42
C ALA A 11 -10.61 9.55 10.57
N ALA A 12 -9.81 8.51 10.49
CA ALA A 12 -8.78 8.20 11.48
C ALA A 12 -7.66 9.26 11.50
N ALA A 13 -7.29 9.83 10.35
CA ALA A 13 -6.32 10.92 10.27
C ALA A 13 -6.85 12.23 10.89
N GLY A 14 -8.15 12.51 10.74
CA GLY A 14 -8.82 13.66 11.37
C GLY A 14 -8.81 13.55 12.89
N ALA A 15 -9.13 12.40 13.44
CA ALA A 15 -9.17 12.16 14.89
C ALA A 15 -7.79 12.34 15.55
N THR A 16 -6.70 12.00 14.89
CA THR A 16 -5.33 12.20 15.42
C THR A 16 -4.94 13.67 15.47
N LYS A 17 -5.42 14.50 14.55
CA LYS A 17 -5.16 15.96 14.57
C LYS A 17 -5.89 16.67 15.71
N GLU A 18 -7.12 16.27 16.03
CA GLU A 18 -7.90 16.85 17.12
C GLU A 18 -7.33 16.51 18.50
N SER A 19 -6.76 15.32 18.70
CA SER A 19 -6.15 14.94 19.97
C SER A 19 -4.81 15.66 20.26
N GLY A 20 -4.15 16.19 19.23
CA GLY A 20 -2.90 16.95 19.35
C GLY A 20 -3.07 18.46 19.53
N ALA A 21 -4.28 19.00 19.39
CA ALA A 21 -4.56 20.43 19.37
C ALA A 21 -5.03 21.03 20.71
N ASN A 22 -4.90 20.35 21.82
CA ASN A 22 -5.33 20.85 23.14
C ASN A 22 -4.17 21.55 23.88
N GLY A 23 -3.83 22.74 23.45
CA GLY A 23 -2.86 23.62 24.13
C GLY A 23 -2.60 24.91 23.34
N GLY A 24 -3.44 25.96 23.50
CA GLY A 24 -3.09 27.33 23.07
C GLY A 24 -4.18 28.12 22.37
N ASP A 25 -4.88 28.87 23.16
CA ASP A 25 -5.48 30.21 22.99
C ASP A 25 -6.30 30.57 21.74
N ALA A 26 -7.52 31.00 22.05
CA ALA A 26 -8.53 31.52 21.12
C ALA A 26 -8.26 32.98 20.75
N THR A 27 -8.25 33.30 19.44
CA THR A 27 -8.72 34.62 18.98
C THR A 27 -9.44 34.46 17.63
N THR A 28 -10.62 35.01 17.66
CA THR A 28 -11.65 35.23 16.65
C THR A 28 -11.19 35.68 15.26
N GLY A 29 -11.87 35.17 14.20
CA GLY A 29 -11.88 35.76 12.88
C GLY A 29 -12.70 34.93 11.92
N ALA A 30 -14.02 35.19 11.85
CA ALA A 30 -14.87 34.67 10.81
C ALA A 30 -14.63 35.43 9.51
N GLU A 31 -14.25 34.75 8.45
CA GLU A 31 -14.54 35.15 7.07
C GLU A 31 -14.64 33.91 6.21
N GLY A 32 -15.84 33.73 5.63
CA GLY A 32 -16.12 32.70 4.65
C GLY A 32 -15.35 33.00 3.37
N THR A 33 -14.41 32.15 3.04
CA THR A 33 -13.79 32.12 1.72
C THR A 33 -14.25 30.87 0.98
N ALA A 34 -14.71 31.12 -0.23
CA ALA A 34 -15.09 30.13 -1.23
C ALA A 34 -14.11 28.95 -1.22
N ARG A 35 -14.65 27.72 -1.22
CA ARG A 35 -13.91 26.53 -1.55
C ARG A 35 -13.39 26.69 -2.98
N THR A 36 -12.18 27.20 -3.09
CA THR A 36 -11.33 26.96 -4.26
C THR A 36 -11.10 25.48 -4.31
N ASP A 37 -11.14 24.88 -5.51
CA ASP A 37 -10.85 23.49 -5.79
C ASP A 37 -9.52 23.09 -5.14
N THR A 38 -9.57 22.74 -3.86
CA THR A 38 -8.43 22.20 -3.14
C THR A 38 -8.28 20.79 -3.68
N GLU A 39 -7.30 20.60 -4.56
CA GLU A 39 -6.90 19.30 -5.05
C GLU A 39 -6.83 18.34 -3.86
N MET A 40 -7.70 17.30 -3.83
CA MET A 40 -7.77 16.37 -2.72
C MET A 40 -6.39 15.75 -2.51
N ALA A 41 -5.84 15.94 -1.31
CA ALA A 41 -4.50 15.44 -1.00
C ALA A 41 -4.49 13.91 -0.91
N ALA A 42 -3.44 13.30 -1.44
CA ALA A 42 -3.15 11.89 -1.22
C ALA A 42 -2.88 11.61 0.27
N ILE A 43 -2.96 10.34 0.69
CA ILE A 43 -2.59 9.93 2.06
C ILE A 43 -1.14 10.35 2.30
N PRO A 44 -0.87 11.24 3.27
CA PRO A 44 0.50 11.62 3.57
C PRO A 44 1.23 10.49 4.32
N ASN A 45 2.54 10.36 4.11
CA ASN A 45 3.33 9.33 4.80
C ASN A 45 3.33 9.53 6.33
N GLU A 46 3.20 10.77 6.80
CA GLU A 46 3.09 11.13 8.22
C GLU A 46 1.89 10.48 8.91
N TYR A 47 0.85 10.08 8.16
CA TYR A 47 -0.25 9.31 8.72
C TYR A 47 0.23 7.99 9.32
N ALA A 48 1.08 7.25 8.60
CA ALA A 48 1.64 6.00 9.08
C ALA A 48 2.61 6.21 10.25
N GLU A 49 3.39 7.31 10.22
CA GLU A 49 4.31 7.67 11.30
C GLU A 49 3.56 7.96 12.61
N SER A 50 2.42 8.64 12.54
CA SER A 50 1.57 8.92 13.70
C SER A 50 1.00 7.66 14.36
N ARG A 51 1.00 6.53 13.66
CA ARG A 51 0.53 5.22 14.11
C ARG A 51 1.67 4.25 14.47
N GLY A 52 2.90 4.76 14.66
CA GLY A 52 4.07 3.97 15.02
C GLY A 52 4.95 3.56 13.83
N GLY A 53 4.62 4.04 12.64
CA GLY A 53 5.46 3.91 11.46
C GLY A 53 5.62 2.49 10.94
N PHE A 54 6.65 2.28 10.14
CA PHE A 54 6.92 1.04 9.43
C PHE A 54 6.86 -0.22 10.31
N TRP A 55 7.45 -0.18 11.51
CA TRP A 55 7.55 -1.36 12.35
C TRP A 55 6.20 -1.83 12.91
N THR A 56 5.26 -0.91 13.15
CA THR A 56 3.90 -1.29 13.56
C THR A 56 3.23 -2.11 12.45
N TYR A 57 3.29 -1.64 11.22
CA TYR A 57 2.72 -2.36 10.07
C TYR A 57 3.44 -3.67 9.76
N SER A 58 4.77 -3.72 9.97
CA SER A 58 5.55 -4.95 9.83
C SER A 58 5.09 -6.04 10.80
N HIS A 59 4.91 -5.71 12.08
CA HIS A 59 4.43 -6.65 13.08
C HIS A 59 2.95 -7.01 12.88
N GLU A 60 2.12 -6.06 12.47
CA GLU A 60 0.73 -6.31 12.12
C GLU A 60 0.63 -7.28 10.94
N THR A 61 1.48 -7.13 9.93
CA THR A 61 1.50 -8.05 8.78
C THR A 61 1.86 -9.47 9.21
N VAL A 62 2.80 -9.64 10.15
CA VAL A 62 3.10 -10.96 10.73
C VAL A 62 1.84 -11.55 11.37
N ALA A 63 1.16 -10.79 12.24
CA ALA A 63 -0.06 -11.25 12.91
C ALA A 63 -1.17 -11.59 11.91
N ASN A 64 -1.32 -10.80 10.85
CA ASN A 64 -2.28 -11.06 9.79
C ASN A 64 -1.94 -12.34 9.00
N MET A 65 -0.65 -12.62 8.74
CA MET A 65 -0.21 -13.85 8.09
C MET A 65 -0.41 -15.07 8.99
N GLU A 66 -0.18 -14.95 10.30
CA GLU A 66 -0.47 -16.01 11.28
C GLU A 66 -1.97 -16.34 11.30
N ALA A 67 -2.82 -15.33 11.39
CA ALA A 67 -4.27 -15.51 11.33
C ALA A 67 -4.74 -16.10 9.98
N LEU A 68 -4.13 -15.71 8.89
CA LEU A 68 -4.41 -16.25 7.57
C LEU A 68 -4.00 -17.72 7.45
N ALA A 69 -2.90 -18.13 8.10
CA ALA A 69 -2.41 -19.50 8.13
C ALA A 69 -3.34 -20.45 8.89
N GLU A 70 -4.08 -19.97 9.88
CA GLU A 70 -5.13 -20.77 10.54
C GLU A 70 -6.22 -21.21 9.55
N ARG A 71 -6.55 -20.34 8.61
CA ARG A 71 -7.54 -20.60 7.55
C ARG A 71 -6.95 -21.36 6.36
N TYR A 72 -5.69 -21.07 6.05
CA TYR A 72 -4.95 -21.65 4.91
C TYR A 72 -3.63 -22.28 5.38
N PRO A 73 -3.65 -23.54 5.85
CA PRO A 73 -2.47 -24.19 6.45
C PRO A 73 -1.21 -24.24 5.56
N ALA A 74 -1.38 -24.09 4.24
CA ALA A 74 -0.25 -24.00 3.30
C ALA A 74 0.64 -22.77 3.56
N LEU A 75 0.13 -21.75 4.24
CA LEU A 75 0.88 -20.54 4.62
C LEU A 75 1.60 -20.71 5.96
N ALA A 76 1.30 -21.77 6.73
CA ALA A 76 1.84 -21.93 8.08
C ALA A 76 3.37 -22.12 8.08
N ARG A 77 4.02 -21.39 8.97
CA ARG A 77 5.47 -21.48 9.20
C ARG A 77 5.77 -21.58 10.69
N PRO A 78 6.89 -22.25 11.06
CA PRO A 78 7.35 -22.25 12.45
C PRO A 78 7.68 -20.85 12.98
N LEU A 79 8.12 -19.95 12.11
CA LEU A 79 8.49 -18.57 12.41
C LEU A 79 8.34 -17.71 11.16
N TYR A 80 7.69 -16.56 11.31
CA TYR A 80 7.68 -15.51 10.30
C TYR A 80 8.74 -14.47 10.64
N SER A 81 9.59 -14.12 9.65
CA SER A 81 10.50 -12.98 9.78
C SER A 81 9.74 -11.69 9.46
N PRO A 82 9.64 -10.73 10.39
CA PRO A 82 8.99 -9.46 10.11
C PRO A 82 9.66 -8.74 8.92
N PRO A 83 8.88 -8.15 8.01
CA PRO A 83 9.40 -7.34 6.93
C PRO A 83 10.30 -6.21 7.43
N LYS A 84 11.38 -5.91 6.69
CA LYS A 84 12.39 -4.91 7.06
C LYS A 84 12.46 -3.79 6.03
N PRO A 85 12.66 -2.53 6.46
CA PRO A 85 12.87 -1.43 5.53
C PRO A 85 14.27 -1.53 4.92
N VAL A 86 14.40 -1.25 3.63
CA VAL A 86 15.70 -1.16 2.96
C VAL A 86 16.27 0.25 3.16
N LEU A 87 17.53 0.33 3.60
CA LEU A 87 18.21 1.61 3.85
C LEU A 87 18.37 2.45 2.57
N PHE A 88 18.58 1.81 1.43
CA PHE A 88 18.75 2.45 0.13
C PHE A 88 17.54 2.22 -0.78
N SER A 89 16.34 2.46 -0.25
CA SER A 89 15.06 2.25 -0.95
C SER A 89 14.98 2.95 -2.31
N GLU A 90 15.54 4.15 -2.43
CA GLU A 90 15.58 4.90 -3.69
C GLU A 90 16.25 4.10 -4.83
N LEU A 91 17.29 3.31 -4.56
CA LEU A 91 17.91 2.45 -5.57
C LEU A 91 16.97 1.34 -6.05
N MET A 92 16.11 0.83 -5.17
CA MET A 92 15.07 -0.12 -5.55
C MET A 92 14.02 0.55 -6.44
N SER A 93 13.70 1.81 -6.19
CA SER A 93 12.75 2.59 -6.99
C SER A 93 13.22 2.76 -8.43
N TYR A 94 14.52 2.99 -8.66
CA TYR A 94 15.09 3.02 -10.03
C TYR A 94 15.01 1.67 -10.75
N ALA A 95 14.94 0.56 -10.01
CA ALA A 95 14.75 -0.79 -10.56
C ALA A 95 13.27 -1.22 -10.62
N ASP A 96 12.33 -0.34 -10.26
CA ASP A 96 10.90 -0.63 -10.13
C ASP A 96 10.61 -1.83 -9.19
N ILE A 97 11.37 -1.91 -8.08
CA ILE A 97 11.26 -2.98 -7.09
C ILE A 97 10.59 -2.42 -5.84
N ALA A 98 9.38 -2.89 -5.53
CA ALA A 98 8.63 -2.51 -4.34
C ALA A 98 9.08 -3.28 -3.08
N GLY A 99 9.47 -4.53 -3.24
CA GLY A 99 10.00 -5.39 -2.19
C GLY A 99 10.88 -6.48 -2.78
N MET A 100 11.60 -7.20 -1.92
CA MET A 100 12.41 -8.33 -2.33
C MET A 100 12.55 -9.34 -1.19
N TYR A 101 12.08 -10.55 -1.44
CA TYR A 101 12.39 -11.68 -0.60
C TYR A 101 13.80 -12.21 -0.87
N PHE A 102 14.60 -12.32 0.18
CA PHE A 102 15.95 -12.88 0.08
C PHE A 102 16.01 -14.29 0.69
N PRO A 103 16.06 -15.36 -0.12
CA PRO A 103 15.86 -16.73 0.34
C PRO A 103 16.96 -17.26 1.27
N PHE A 104 18.20 -16.73 1.16
CA PHE A 104 19.31 -17.19 1.98
C PHE A 104 19.21 -16.78 3.44
N THR A 105 18.59 -15.64 3.73
CA THR A 105 18.34 -15.15 5.10
C THR A 105 16.88 -15.23 5.49
N VAL A 106 15.99 -15.64 4.55
CA VAL A 106 14.53 -15.70 4.75
C VAL A 106 13.96 -14.34 5.15
N GLU A 107 14.45 -13.27 4.55
CA GLU A 107 14.07 -11.89 4.86
C GLU A 107 13.23 -11.27 3.75
N SER A 108 12.14 -10.60 4.15
CA SER A 108 11.35 -9.72 3.32
C SER A 108 11.85 -8.29 3.47
N ASN A 109 12.37 -7.73 2.40
CA ASN A 109 12.98 -6.39 2.38
C ASN A 109 12.07 -5.46 1.57
N ILE A 110 11.65 -4.35 2.17
CA ILE A 110 10.62 -3.46 1.64
C ILE A 110 11.22 -2.13 1.24
N ASN A 111 10.94 -1.69 0.02
CA ASN A 111 11.21 -0.35 -0.43
C ASN A 111 10.26 0.63 0.28
N THR A 112 10.82 1.60 1.00
CA THR A 112 10.07 2.59 1.77
C THR A 112 10.08 3.98 1.16
N ASP A 113 10.63 4.14 -0.05
CA ASP A 113 10.76 5.42 -0.73
C ASP A 113 9.41 5.90 -1.33
N GLY A 114 8.51 4.99 -1.65
CA GLY A 114 7.21 5.28 -2.27
C GLY A 114 6.09 5.67 -1.30
N PRO A 115 4.88 5.91 -1.84
CA PRO A 115 3.70 6.21 -1.02
C PRO A 115 3.41 5.10 -0.01
N PHE A 116 3.33 5.45 1.27
CA PHE A 116 3.22 4.48 2.35
C PHE A 116 2.00 3.56 2.23
N PHE A 117 0.90 4.02 1.66
CA PHE A 117 -0.30 3.21 1.50
C PHE A 117 -0.11 1.95 0.65
N THR A 118 1.00 1.83 -0.09
CA THR A 118 1.32 0.61 -0.86
C THR A 118 2.09 -0.41 -0.02
N ILE A 119 2.75 0.01 1.05
CA ILE A 119 3.71 -0.77 1.83
C ILE A 119 3.08 -1.98 2.53
N PRO A 120 1.93 -1.90 3.23
CA PRO A 120 1.35 -3.06 3.91
C PRO A 120 1.05 -4.25 2.97
N ALA A 121 0.52 -3.98 1.77
CA ALA A 121 0.25 -5.04 0.80
C ALA A 121 1.55 -5.63 0.24
N THR A 122 2.58 -4.81 0.03
CA THR A 122 3.93 -5.28 -0.35
C THR A 122 4.53 -6.16 0.75
N MET A 123 4.39 -5.79 2.02
CA MET A 123 4.82 -6.64 3.14
C MET A 123 4.17 -8.02 3.09
N GLY A 124 2.85 -8.09 2.89
CA GLY A 124 2.11 -9.34 2.75
C GLY A 124 2.56 -10.18 1.53
N HIS A 125 2.85 -9.52 0.41
CA HIS A 125 3.39 -10.14 -0.80
C HIS A 125 4.77 -10.78 -0.53
N GLU A 126 5.72 -10.03 0.04
CA GLU A 126 7.05 -10.58 0.35
C GLU A 126 7.00 -11.69 1.40
N MET A 127 6.06 -11.64 2.33
CA MET A 127 5.83 -12.72 3.28
C MET A 127 5.21 -13.96 2.63
N ALA A 128 4.46 -13.82 1.54
CA ALA A 128 4.02 -14.96 0.76
C ALA A 128 5.20 -15.72 0.14
N HIS A 129 6.22 -15.00 -0.34
CA HIS A 129 7.48 -15.61 -0.78
C HIS A 129 8.21 -16.34 0.36
N GLN A 130 8.19 -15.80 1.60
CA GLN A 130 8.69 -16.54 2.76
C GLN A 130 7.95 -17.87 2.96
N CYS A 131 6.66 -17.93 2.63
CA CYS A 131 5.84 -19.14 2.73
C CYS A 131 6.09 -20.14 1.57
N GLY A 132 6.93 -19.78 0.59
CA GLY A 132 7.29 -20.63 -0.54
C GLY A 132 6.44 -20.41 -1.79
N PHE A 133 5.57 -19.42 -1.79
CA PHE A 133 4.78 -19.03 -2.97
C PHE A 133 5.62 -18.11 -3.85
N MET A 134 6.31 -18.68 -4.83
CA MET A 134 7.25 -17.95 -5.70
C MET A 134 6.60 -17.29 -6.91
N ARG A 135 5.36 -17.63 -7.23
CA ARG A 135 4.64 -17.01 -8.33
C ARG A 135 4.08 -15.67 -7.91
N GLU A 136 4.34 -14.64 -8.72
CA GLU A 136 3.94 -13.25 -8.44
C GLU A 136 2.42 -13.09 -8.29
N ASP A 137 1.62 -13.78 -9.12
CA ASP A 137 0.16 -13.73 -9.06
C ASP A 137 -0.38 -14.35 -7.75
N GLU A 138 0.24 -15.44 -7.27
CA GLU A 138 -0.10 -16.06 -5.99
C GLU A 138 0.34 -15.15 -4.81
N ALA A 139 1.56 -14.61 -4.85
CA ALA A 139 2.08 -13.71 -3.82
C ALA A 139 1.24 -12.43 -3.72
N ASN A 140 0.85 -11.82 -4.83
CA ASN A 140 -0.06 -10.68 -4.87
C ASN A 140 -1.45 -11.01 -4.27
N PHE A 141 -2.00 -12.17 -4.58
CA PHE A 141 -3.27 -12.60 -4.04
C PHE A 141 -3.19 -12.84 -2.52
N ILE A 142 -2.11 -13.48 -2.04
CA ILE A 142 -1.86 -13.67 -0.60
C ILE A 142 -1.65 -12.34 0.10
N GLY A 143 -0.90 -11.40 -0.49
CA GLY A 143 -0.73 -10.05 0.03
C GLY A 143 -2.06 -9.31 0.20
N TYR A 144 -2.97 -9.42 -0.77
CA TYR A 144 -4.34 -8.92 -0.63
C TYR A 144 -5.09 -9.61 0.52
N LEU A 145 -5.04 -10.95 0.61
CA LEU A 145 -5.73 -11.71 1.66
C LEU A 145 -5.22 -11.34 3.06
N ALA A 146 -3.92 -11.11 3.23
CA ALA A 146 -3.32 -10.70 4.49
C ALA A 146 -3.78 -9.31 4.95
N CYS A 147 -4.19 -8.46 4.00
CA CYS A 147 -4.59 -7.08 4.29
C CYS A 147 -6.11 -6.89 4.41
N LYS A 148 -6.91 -7.64 3.65
CA LYS A 148 -8.35 -7.32 3.44
C LYS A 148 -9.22 -7.33 4.70
N ASP A 149 -8.85 -8.13 5.69
CA ASP A 149 -9.57 -8.30 6.96
C ASP A 149 -8.80 -7.67 8.15
N ALA A 150 -7.72 -6.92 7.89
CA ALA A 150 -6.93 -6.26 8.92
C ALA A 150 -7.75 -5.25 9.72
N THR A 151 -7.39 -5.04 10.98
CA THR A 151 -8.06 -4.06 11.85
C THR A 151 -7.72 -2.63 11.44
N ASP A 152 -6.47 -2.39 11.03
CA ASP A 152 -6.06 -1.07 10.58
C ASP A 152 -6.65 -0.72 9.20
N PRO A 153 -7.29 0.47 9.04
CA PRO A 153 -7.92 0.85 7.78
C PRO A 153 -6.91 1.08 6.65
N LEU A 154 -5.68 1.55 6.95
CA LEU A 154 -4.65 1.75 5.93
C LEU A 154 -4.15 0.41 5.39
N THR A 155 -3.99 -0.60 6.25
CA THR A 155 -3.65 -1.97 5.83
C THR A 155 -4.73 -2.52 4.91
N ARG A 156 -6.02 -2.39 5.27
CA ARG A 156 -7.13 -2.81 4.38
C ARG A 156 -7.12 -2.06 3.05
N TYR A 157 -6.93 -0.74 3.09
CA TYR A 157 -6.87 0.09 1.90
C TYR A 157 -5.72 -0.34 0.97
N SER A 158 -4.55 -0.62 1.53
CA SER A 158 -3.38 -1.13 0.80
C SER A 158 -3.71 -2.42 0.04
N GLY A 159 -4.33 -3.39 0.71
CA GLY A 159 -4.77 -4.64 0.08
C GLY A 159 -5.79 -4.43 -1.04
N TYR A 160 -6.80 -3.58 -0.82
CA TYR A 160 -7.79 -3.26 -1.86
C TYR A 160 -7.17 -2.51 -3.03
N SER A 161 -6.19 -1.62 -2.78
CA SER A 161 -5.47 -0.92 -3.84
C SER A 161 -4.69 -1.89 -4.73
N LEU A 162 -3.98 -2.86 -4.12
CA LEU A 162 -3.27 -3.92 -4.85
C LEU A 162 -4.24 -4.74 -5.71
N ALA A 163 -5.32 -5.26 -5.11
CA ALA A 163 -6.31 -6.07 -5.83
C ALA A 163 -6.99 -5.29 -6.96
N TYR A 164 -7.28 -4.01 -6.75
CA TYR A 164 -7.85 -3.13 -7.76
C TYR A 164 -6.94 -2.98 -8.96
N ASP A 165 -5.64 -2.76 -8.76
CA ASP A 165 -4.68 -2.59 -9.85
C ASP A 165 -4.61 -3.82 -10.76
N TYR A 166 -4.58 -5.02 -10.17
CA TYR A 166 -4.59 -6.27 -10.94
C TYR A 166 -5.92 -6.52 -11.65
N ALA A 167 -7.04 -6.32 -10.94
CA ALA A 167 -8.37 -6.50 -11.52
C ALA A 167 -8.62 -5.49 -12.65
N LEU A 168 -8.24 -4.22 -12.46
CA LEU A 168 -8.38 -3.19 -13.48
C LEU A 168 -7.51 -3.50 -14.71
N SER A 169 -6.27 -3.95 -14.51
CA SER A 169 -5.38 -4.34 -15.62
C SER A 169 -5.97 -5.48 -16.46
N ALA A 170 -6.59 -6.45 -15.81
CA ALA A 170 -7.29 -7.52 -16.51
C ALA A 170 -8.54 -7.01 -17.24
N LEU A 171 -9.31 -6.14 -16.59
CA LEU A 171 -10.54 -5.57 -17.15
C LEU A 171 -10.24 -4.67 -18.36
N VAL A 172 -9.18 -3.86 -18.33
CA VAL A 172 -8.76 -3.04 -19.49
C VAL A 172 -8.50 -3.88 -20.74
N LYS A 173 -7.96 -5.09 -20.57
CA LYS A 173 -7.70 -6.01 -21.68
C LYS A 173 -8.97 -6.69 -22.19
N ALA A 174 -9.95 -6.90 -21.31
CA ALA A 174 -11.21 -7.59 -21.63
C ALA A 174 -12.30 -6.61 -22.11
N ASP A 175 -12.48 -5.48 -21.44
CA ASP A 175 -13.51 -4.48 -21.70
C ASP A 175 -13.03 -3.11 -21.20
N ARG A 176 -12.52 -2.30 -22.13
CA ARG A 176 -11.96 -0.99 -21.82
C ARG A 176 -13.02 0.02 -21.34
N ASP A 177 -14.22 -0.04 -21.91
CA ASP A 177 -15.27 0.93 -21.57
C ASP A 177 -15.76 0.68 -20.14
N THR A 178 -15.96 -0.58 -19.77
CA THR A 178 -16.26 -0.94 -18.38
C THR A 178 -15.11 -0.56 -17.43
N ALA A 179 -13.86 -0.74 -17.83
CA ALA A 179 -12.71 -0.34 -17.01
C ALA A 179 -12.67 1.18 -16.74
N VAL A 180 -12.99 1.99 -17.74
CA VAL A 180 -13.13 3.45 -17.59
C VAL A 180 -14.25 3.77 -16.62
N ALA A 181 -15.44 3.19 -16.79
CA ALA A 181 -16.58 3.44 -15.91
C ALA A 181 -16.27 3.05 -14.43
N VAL A 182 -15.55 1.94 -14.22
CA VAL A 182 -15.11 1.53 -12.87
C VAL A 182 -14.11 2.53 -12.28
N SER A 183 -13.17 3.02 -13.08
CA SER A 183 -12.20 4.04 -12.65
C SER A 183 -12.87 5.38 -12.32
N ASP A 184 -13.86 5.79 -13.10
CA ASP A 184 -14.61 7.01 -12.87
C ASP A 184 -15.46 6.94 -11.59
N GLY A 185 -15.88 5.74 -11.19
CA GLY A 185 -16.62 5.47 -9.94
C GLY A 185 -15.76 5.53 -8.66
N LEU A 186 -14.44 5.71 -8.77
CA LEU A 186 -13.59 5.93 -7.60
C LEU A 186 -13.85 7.30 -6.97
N SER A 187 -13.73 7.37 -5.63
CA SER A 187 -13.76 8.66 -4.93
C SER A 187 -12.57 9.54 -5.31
N GLU A 188 -12.68 10.84 -5.12
CA GLU A 188 -11.61 11.77 -5.46
C GLU A 188 -10.35 11.55 -4.59
N GLU A 189 -10.52 11.10 -3.35
CA GLU A 189 -9.41 10.72 -2.47
C GLU A 189 -8.62 9.54 -3.06
N VAL A 190 -9.32 8.49 -3.49
CA VAL A 190 -8.68 7.33 -4.13
C VAL A 190 -7.98 7.74 -5.41
N LYS A 191 -8.61 8.59 -6.23
CA LYS A 191 -7.98 9.13 -7.45
C LYS A 191 -6.74 9.96 -7.12
N ALA A 192 -6.74 10.72 -6.02
CA ALA A 192 -5.58 11.50 -5.58
C ALA A 192 -4.41 10.57 -5.18
N ASP A 193 -4.68 9.51 -4.42
CA ASP A 193 -3.65 8.52 -4.04
C ASP A 193 -3.06 7.85 -5.28
N ARG A 194 -3.90 7.47 -6.24
CA ARG A 194 -3.45 6.87 -7.50
C ARG A 194 -2.61 7.83 -8.34
N ARG A 195 -2.99 9.12 -8.42
CA ARG A 195 -2.18 10.16 -9.09
C ARG A 195 -0.84 10.35 -8.39
N ALA A 196 -0.80 10.36 -7.07
CA ALA A 196 0.43 10.47 -6.30
C ALA A 196 1.37 9.29 -6.57
N ARG A 197 0.84 8.06 -6.57
CA ARG A 197 1.62 6.86 -6.92
C ARG A 197 2.13 6.91 -8.36
N ALA A 198 1.29 7.27 -9.32
CA ALA A 198 1.70 7.40 -10.71
C ALA A 198 2.79 8.47 -10.90
N LYS A 199 2.66 9.61 -10.21
CA LYS A 199 3.68 10.67 -10.22
C LYS A 199 5.00 10.18 -9.61
N TYR A 200 4.95 9.41 -8.53
CA TYR A 200 6.12 8.80 -7.92
C TYR A 200 6.82 7.84 -8.89
N LEU A 201 6.12 6.87 -9.45
CA LEU A 201 6.69 5.88 -10.37
C LEU A 201 7.31 6.54 -11.60
N LYS A 202 6.66 7.58 -12.13
CA LYS A 202 7.14 8.31 -13.31
C LYS A 202 8.53 8.95 -13.14
N GLN A 203 8.96 9.22 -11.91
CA GLN A 203 10.29 9.79 -11.62
C GLN A 203 11.41 8.79 -11.91
N PHE A 204 11.09 7.50 -11.88
CA PHE A 204 12.04 6.39 -12.00
C PHE A 204 11.93 5.63 -13.34
N GLU A 205 11.05 6.10 -14.25
CA GLU A 205 10.98 5.54 -15.60
C GLU A 205 12.32 5.69 -16.33
N GLY A 206 12.84 4.58 -16.89
CA GLY A 206 14.08 4.59 -17.64
C GLY A 206 14.62 3.19 -17.94
N PRO A 207 15.79 3.10 -18.61
CA PRO A 207 16.33 1.82 -19.09
C PRO A 207 16.56 0.78 -17.98
N VAL A 208 16.83 1.21 -16.75
CA VAL A 208 17.05 0.31 -15.61
C VAL A 208 15.73 -0.36 -15.21
N ALA A 209 14.66 0.43 -15.06
CA ALA A 209 13.32 -0.09 -14.76
C ALA A 209 12.82 -1.02 -15.89
N GLU A 210 13.03 -0.63 -17.15
CA GLU A 210 12.66 -1.46 -18.30
C GLU A 210 13.38 -2.81 -18.30
N ALA A 211 14.69 -2.84 -18.01
CA ALA A 211 15.47 -4.06 -17.93
C ALA A 211 15.04 -4.96 -16.76
N SER A 212 14.75 -4.35 -15.59
CA SER A 212 14.26 -5.05 -14.41
C SER A 212 12.90 -5.69 -14.69
N ASN A 213 11.96 -4.94 -15.25
CA ASN A 213 10.63 -5.43 -15.61
C ASN A 213 10.68 -6.55 -16.66
N ALA A 214 11.58 -6.43 -17.65
CA ALA A 214 11.79 -7.50 -18.64
C ALA A 214 12.31 -8.80 -18.00
N ALA A 215 13.21 -8.70 -17.02
CA ALA A 215 13.70 -9.85 -16.26
C ALA A 215 12.59 -10.50 -15.41
N ASN A 216 11.83 -9.69 -14.68
CA ASN A 216 10.73 -10.19 -13.83
C ASN A 216 9.59 -10.84 -14.62
N ASN A 217 9.30 -10.37 -15.83
CA ASN A 217 8.28 -10.95 -16.70
C ASN A 217 8.72 -12.23 -17.43
N ALA A 218 10.00 -12.62 -17.33
CA ALA A 218 10.54 -13.82 -17.96
C ALA A 218 10.39 -15.09 -17.09
N TYR A 219 9.95 -14.95 -15.86
CA TYR A 219 9.65 -16.02 -14.90
C TYR A 219 8.14 -16.18 -14.72
#